data_edb1f58e4b331450974eb7c8f2edc898
#
_entry.id   edb1f58e4b331450974eb7c8f2edc898
#
_cell.length_a   1.000
_cell.length_b   1.000
_cell.length_c   1.000
_cell.angle_alpha   90.00
_cell.angle_beta   90.00
_cell.angle_gamma   90.00
#
_symmetry.space_group_name_H-M   'P 1'
#
loop_
_entity.id
_entity.type
_entity.pdbx_description
1 polymer ?
#
loop_
_entity_poly.entity_id
_entity_poly.type
_entity_poly.pdbx_seq_one_letter_code
_entity_poly.pdbx_strand_id
1 'polypeptide(L)'
;MSDERREHTRHEVWFPVEVEVEDGTAIAVSYDISSGGLLMAAGGRVEIGTELTVTFRVQRDGSEKKVRGRVVRVDKNPQSVDVRWRYKLALAFEEPQPEIEALVRGLET
;
A
#
# COMPACT_ATOMS: atom_id res chain seq x y z
N MET A 1 -14.21 -15.21 -15.16
CA MET A 1 -12.84 -14.78 -14.95
C MET A 1 -12.75 -13.80 -13.82
N SER A 2 -11.92 -14.10 -12.86
CA SER A 2 -11.81 -13.24 -11.67
C SER A 2 -11.23 -11.87 -12.02
N ASP A 3 -10.39 -11.80 -13.04
CA ASP A 3 -9.75 -10.55 -13.41
C ASP A 3 -10.72 -9.50 -13.89
N GLU A 4 -11.83 -9.94 -14.44
CA GLU A 4 -12.84 -9.02 -14.95
C GLU A 4 -13.51 -8.22 -13.86
N ARG A 5 -13.40 -8.69 -12.63
CA ARG A 5 -14.02 -8.01 -11.51
C ARG A 5 -13.14 -6.93 -10.91
N ARG A 6 -11.90 -6.88 -11.33
CA ARG A 6 -10.98 -5.87 -10.82
C ARG A 6 -11.11 -4.63 -11.65
N GLU A 7 -11.29 -3.53 -10.97
CA GLU A 7 -11.31 -2.24 -11.63
C GLU A 7 -9.91 -1.75 -11.94
N HIS A 8 -8.91 -2.29 -11.23
CA HIS A 8 -7.55 -1.78 -11.29
C HIS A 8 -6.57 -2.93 -11.34
N THR A 9 -5.56 -2.80 -12.17
CA THR A 9 -4.49 -3.79 -12.27
C THR A 9 -3.54 -3.60 -11.09
N ARG A 10 -3.18 -4.71 -10.46
CA ARG A 10 -2.23 -4.69 -9.35
C ARG A 10 -0.83 -4.96 -9.87
N HIS A 11 0.13 -4.24 -9.31
CA HIS A 11 1.53 -4.36 -9.68
C HIS A 11 2.36 -4.66 -8.43
N GLU A 12 3.18 -5.69 -8.51
CA GLU A 12 4.05 -6.06 -7.39
C GLU A 12 5.28 -5.17 -7.43
N VAL A 13 5.31 -4.21 -6.53
CA VAL A 13 6.41 -3.26 -6.45
C VAL A 13 6.74 -3.06 -4.98
N TRP A 14 8.03 -3.12 -4.65
CA TRP A 14 8.49 -2.97 -3.28
C TRP A 14 9.06 -1.58 -3.06
N PHE A 15 8.50 -0.84 -2.14
CA PHE A 15 9.03 0.46 -1.73
C PHE A 15 8.60 0.76 -0.31
N PRO A 16 9.35 1.62 0.39
CA PRO A 16 8.95 2.03 1.74
C PRO A 16 7.70 2.88 1.71
N VAL A 17 6.88 2.71 2.74
CA VAL A 17 5.66 3.48 2.90
C VAL A 17 5.68 4.07 4.30
N GLU A 18 5.53 5.39 4.39
CA GLU A 18 5.35 6.03 5.69
C GLU A 18 3.87 6.08 6.01
N VAL A 19 3.51 5.61 7.18
CA VAL A 19 2.12 5.59 7.62
C VAL A 19 1.99 6.57 8.77
N GLU A 20 1.10 7.55 8.64
CA GLU A 20 0.87 8.50 9.72
C GLU A 20 0.05 7.82 10.81
N VAL A 21 0.54 7.89 12.02
CA VAL A 21 -0.13 7.37 13.20
C VAL A 21 -0.26 8.50 14.21
N GLU A 22 -1.00 8.26 15.30
CA GLU A 22 -1.29 9.31 16.26
C GLU A 22 -0.04 9.99 16.80
N ASP A 23 1.00 9.20 17.07
CA ASP A 23 2.18 9.72 17.75
C ASP A 23 3.37 9.89 16.81
N GLY A 24 3.15 9.96 15.51
CA GLY A 24 4.24 10.13 14.58
C GLY A 24 4.01 9.35 13.31
N THR A 25 5.06 8.68 12.85
CA THR A 25 4.98 7.85 11.64
C THR A 25 5.50 6.46 11.91
N ALA A 26 4.95 5.50 11.21
CA ALA A 26 5.43 4.13 11.20
C ALA A 26 5.87 3.79 9.78
N ILE A 27 6.75 2.81 9.65
CA ILE A 27 7.25 2.40 8.33
C ILE A 27 6.63 1.05 7.97
N ALA A 28 6.15 0.97 6.74
CA ALA A 28 5.65 -0.26 6.15
C ALA A 28 6.37 -0.46 4.82
N VAL A 29 6.15 -1.61 4.21
CA VAL A 29 6.73 -1.93 2.90
C VAL A 29 5.60 -2.39 2.01
N SER A 30 5.57 -1.88 0.78
CA SER A 30 4.54 -2.29 -0.16
C SER A 30 4.77 -3.74 -0.62
N TYR A 31 3.69 -4.42 -0.95
CA TYR A 31 3.72 -5.68 -1.67
C TYR A 31 3.19 -5.49 -3.08
N ASP A 32 2.05 -4.84 -3.19
CA ASP A 32 1.53 -4.51 -4.50
C ASP A 32 0.73 -3.22 -4.41
N ILE A 33 0.56 -2.58 -5.53
CA ILE A 33 -0.16 -1.31 -5.60
C ILE A 33 -0.95 -1.26 -6.90
N SER A 34 -2.07 -0.53 -6.84
CA SER A 34 -2.86 -0.22 -8.02
C SER A 34 -3.35 1.21 -7.87
N SER A 35 -4.07 1.70 -8.87
CA SER A 35 -4.66 3.03 -8.75
C SER A 35 -5.73 3.09 -7.68
N GLY A 36 -6.26 1.95 -7.24
CA GLY A 36 -7.32 1.91 -6.24
C GLY A 36 -6.88 1.54 -4.85
N GLY A 37 -5.66 1.07 -4.65
CA GLY A 37 -5.25 0.65 -3.32
C GLY A 37 -3.85 0.13 -3.22
N LEU A 38 -3.48 -0.25 -2.00
CA LEU A 38 -2.12 -0.65 -1.65
C LEU A 38 -2.17 -1.81 -0.67
N LEU A 39 -1.41 -2.87 -0.97
CA LEU A 39 -1.18 -3.93 0.00
C LEU A 39 0.21 -3.74 0.57
N MET A 40 0.32 -3.69 1.89
CA MET A 40 1.59 -3.41 2.53
C MET A 40 1.79 -4.30 3.75
N ALA A 41 3.06 -4.49 4.12
CA ALA A 41 3.43 -5.22 5.32
C ALA A 41 3.83 -4.22 6.39
N ALA A 42 3.37 -4.46 7.61
CA ALA A 42 3.62 -3.57 8.73
C ALA A 42 3.77 -4.37 10.01
N GLY A 43 4.36 -3.75 11.02
CA GLY A 43 4.56 -4.41 12.30
C GLY A 43 3.36 -4.35 13.21
N GLY A 44 2.48 -3.39 13.02
CA GLY A 44 1.33 -3.20 13.88
C GLY A 44 0.05 -3.66 13.24
N ARG A 45 -0.85 -4.15 14.06
CA ARG A 45 -2.19 -4.51 13.61
C ARG A 45 -3.08 -3.29 13.66
N VAL A 46 -3.86 -3.10 12.62
CA VAL A 46 -4.78 -1.96 12.51
C VAL A 46 -6.17 -2.50 12.25
N GLU A 47 -7.16 -1.90 12.87
CA GLU A 47 -8.54 -2.34 12.72
C GLU A 47 -9.06 -2.04 11.32
N ILE A 48 -9.87 -2.98 10.79
CA ILE A 48 -10.56 -2.75 9.53
C ILE A 48 -11.46 -1.52 9.69
N GLY A 49 -11.44 -0.65 8.70
CA GLY A 49 -12.22 0.59 8.74
C GLY A 49 -11.41 1.80 9.16
N THR A 50 -10.19 1.58 9.67
CA THR A 50 -9.34 2.70 10.09
C THR A 50 -8.89 3.49 8.88
N GLU A 51 -8.94 4.82 8.99
CA GLU A 51 -8.42 5.69 7.95
C GLU A 51 -6.96 5.99 8.23
N LEU A 52 -6.16 5.84 7.19
CA LEU A 52 -4.72 6.08 7.27
C LEU A 52 -4.29 7.01 6.15
N THR A 53 -3.27 7.79 6.43
CA THR A 53 -2.58 8.57 5.41
C THR A 53 -1.23 7.93 5.20
N VAL A 54 -0.92 7.61 3.95
CA VAL A 54 0.35 6.98 3.60
C VAL A 54 1.12 7.89 2.64
N THR A 55 2.43 7.87 2.78
CA THR A 55 3.32 8.66 1.94
C THR A 55 4.37 7.73 1.35
N PHE A 56 4.54 7.79 0.04
CA PHE A 56 5.47 6.89 -0.64
C PHE A 56 5.92 7.48 -1.96
N ARG A 57 6.96 6.89 -2.53
CA ARG A 57 7.43 7.18 -3.88
C ARG A 57 7.47 5.88 -4.64
N VAL A 58 6.76 5.83 -5.74
CA VAL A 58 6.76 4.63 -6.57
C VAL A 58 8.10 4.49 -7.30
N GLN A 59 8.64 5.61 -7.76
CA GLN A 59 9.95 5.63 -8.40
C GLN A 59 10.92 6.37 -7.49
N ARG A 60 12.15 5.88 -7.43
CA ARG A 60 13.16 6.43 -6.53
C ARG A 60 13.32 7.95 -6.69
N ASP A 61 13.33 8.43 -7.93
CA ASP A 61 13.49 9.84 -8.23
C ASP A 61 12.18 10.54 -8.47
N GLY A 62 11.08 9.86 -8.21
CA GLY A 62 9.76 10.39 -8.47
C GLY A 62 9.24 11.27 -7.36
N SER A 63 8.12 11.89 -7.63
CA SER A 63 7.45 12.72 -6.64
C SER A 63 6.87 11.88 -5.53
N GLU A 64 6.89 12.45 -4.35
CA GLU A 64 6.25 11.84 -3.19
C GLU A 64 4.74 11.89 -3.36
N LYS A 65 4.08 10.80 -3.02
CA LYS A 65 2.63 10.71 -3.04
C LYS A 65 2.12 10.61 -1.61
N LYS A 66 1.14 11.42 -1.28
CA LYS A 66 0.50 11.36 0.02
C LYS A 66 -0.99 11.07 -0.22
N VAL A 67 -1.45 9.91 0.23
CA VAL A 67 -2.77 9.42 -0.12
C VAL A 67 -3.50 8.93 1.12
N ARG A 68 -4.78 9.26 1.21
CA ARG A 68 -5.63 8.75 2.28
C ARG A 68 -6.35 7.51 1.81
N GLY A 69 -6.53 6.57 2.74
CA GLY A 69 -7.26 5.37 2.44
C GLY A 69 -7.84 4.76 3.69
N ARG A 70 -8.55 3.66 3.50
CA ARG A 70 -9.19 2.94 4.58
C ARG A 70 -8.73 1.50 4.57
N VAL A 71 -8.42 0.98 5.74
CA VAL A 71 -8.01 -0.41 5.88
C VAL A 71 -9.24 -1.29 5.63
N VAL A 72 -9.14 -2.15 4.63
CA VAL A 72 -10.26 -3.03 4.27
C VAL A 72 -9.96 -4.49 4.57
N ARG A 73 -8.70 -4.82 4.87
CA ARG A 73 -8.32 -6.19 5.17
C ARG A 73 -7.07 -6.19 6.03
N VAL A 74 -7.02 -7.10 7.00
CA VAL A 74 -5.86 -7.28 7.88
C VAL A 74 -5.62 -8.78 7.99
N ASP A 75 -4.41 -9.22 7.65
CA ASP A 75 -4.02 -10.61 7.77
C ASP A 75 -2.67 -10.70 8.45
N LYS A 76 -2.42 -11.82 9.10
CA LYS A 76 -1.06 -12.12 9.54
C LYS A 76 -0.22 -12.43 8.32
N ASN A 77 1.06 -12.08 8.40
CA ASN A 77 2.01 -12.36 7.34
C ASN A 77 2.80 -13.61 7.71
N PRO A 78 2.35 -14.81 7.31
CA PRO A 78 2.98 -16.05 7.77
C PRO A 78 4.38 -16.27 7.22
N GLN A 79 4.73 -15.54 6.17
CA GLN A 79 6.03 -15.68 5.53
C GLN A 79 7.11 -14.84 6.21
N SER A 80 6.71 -13.96 7.11
CA SER A 80 7.66 -13.08 7.75
C SER A 80 7.95 -13.54 9.17
N VAL A 81 9.23 -13.73 9.47
CA VAL A 81 9.67 -13.96 10.86
C VAL A 81 10.06 -12.65 11.51
N ASP A 82 10.04 -11.56 10.79
CA ASP A 82 10.43 -10.25 11.28
C ASP A 82 9.20 -9.54 11.82
N VAL A 83 9.26 -9.11 13.08
CA VAL A 83 8.13 -8.45 13.71
C VAL A 83 7.74 -7.15 13.00
N ARG A 84 8.67 -6.54 12.25
CA ARG A 84 8.38 -5.32 11.51
C ARG A 84 7.39 -5.55 10.36
N TRP A 85 7.25 -6.79 9.92
CA TRP A 85 6.39 -7.13 8.79
C TRP A 85 5.37 -8.20 9.14
N ARG A 86 4.93 -8.19 10.39
CA ARG A 86 4.08 -9.27 10.93
C ARG A 86 2.70 -9.32 10.29
N TYR A 87 2.21 -8.19 9.83
CA TYR A 87 0.85 -8.09 9.31
C TYR A 87 0.85 -7.59 7.88
N LYS A 88 -0.14 -8.05 7.11
CA LYS A 88 -0.44 -7.49 5.79
C LYS A 88 -1.71 -6.67 5.91
N LEU A 89 -1.65 -5.44 5.45
CA LEU A 89 -2.77 -4.51 5.49
C LEU A 89 -3.15 -4.15 4.06
N ALA A 90 -4.42 -4.31 3.73
CA ALA A 90 -4.92 -3.84 2.44
C ALA A 90 -5.62 -2.51 2.66
N LEU A 91 -5.17 -1.50 1.94
CA LEU A 91 -5.68 -0.14 2.04
C LEU A 91 -6.39 0.22 0.74
N ALA A 92 -7.64 0.63 0.84
CA ALA A 92 -8.39 1.13 -0.31
C ALA A 92 -8.28 2.65 -0.30
N PHE A 93 -7.78 3.23 -1.40
CA PHE A 93 -7.63 4.67 -1.48
C PHE A 93 -8.99 5.34 -1.49
N GLU A 94 -9.08 6.49 -0.83
CA GLU A 94 -10.31 7.28 -0.82
C GLU A 94 -10.72 7.71 -2.22
N GLU A 95 -9.72 8.08 -3.01
CA GLU A 95 -9.93 8.46 -4.40
C GLU A 95 -8.94 7.70 -5.25
N PRO A 96 -9.35 7.23 -6.42
CA PRO A 96 -8.42 6.54 -7.31
C PRO A 96 -7.24 7.42 -7.69
N GLN A 97 -6.09 6.79 -7.88
CA GLN A 97 -4.85 7.48 -8.22
C GLN A 97 -4.37 6.97 -9.59
N PRO A 98 -5.00 7.45 -10.67
CA PRO A 98 -4.70 6.89 -12.01
C PRO A 98 -3.24 7.06 -12.44
N GLU A 99 -2.56 8.07 -11.93
CA GLU A 99 -1.16 8.28 -12.28
C GLU A 99 -0.26 7.14 -11.79
N ILE A 100 -0.72 6.35 -10.83
CA ILE A 100 0.07 5.23 -10.33
C ILE A 100 0.32 4.20 -11.42
N GLU A 101 -0.67 3.97 -12.27
CA GLU A 101 -0.50 3.04 -13.39
C GLU A 101 0.68 3.43 -14.28
N ALA A 102 0.78 4.71 -14.60
CA ALA A 102 1.86 5.19 -15.44
C ALA A 102 3.20 5.10 -14.72
N LEU A 103 3.23 5.42 -13.44
CA LEU A 103 4.47 5.35 -12.66
C LEU A 103 4.99 3.93 -12.56
N VAL A 104 4.11 2.97 -12.31
CA VAL A 104 4.51 1.58 -12.17
C VAL A 104 4.95 1.02 -13.51
N ARG A 105 4.28 1.39 -14.58
CA ARG A 105 4.67 0.95 -15.92
C ARG A 105 6.11 1.37 -16.23
N GLY A 106 6.50 2.55 -15.80
CA GLY A 106 7.86 3.01 -16.00
C GLY A 106 8.89 2.14 -15.29
N LEU A 107 8.51 1.54 -14.16
CA LEU A 107 9.41 0.66 -13.44
C LEU A 107 9.56 -0.69 -14.10
N GLU A 108 8.55 -1.12 -14.83
CA GLU A 108 8.55 -2.43 -15.46
C GLU A 108 9.34 -2.46 -16.76
N THR A 109 9.62 -1.32 -17.32
CA THR A 109 10.43 -1.24 -18.52
C THR A 109 11.88 -0.91 -18.18
#